data_b7cfaab5d7b5385ecba5065ac8f94792
#
_entry.id   b7cfaab5d7b5385ecba5065ac8f94792
#
_cell.length_a   1.000
_cell.length_b   1.000
_cell.length_c   1.000
_cell.angle_alpha   90.00
_cell.angle_beta   90.00
_cell.angle_gamma   90.00
#
_symmetry.space_group_name_H-M   'P 1'
#
loop_
_entity.id
_entity.type
_entity.pdbx_description
1 polymer ?
#
loop_
_entity_poly.entity_id
_entity_poly.type
_entity_poly.pdbx_seq_one_letter_code
_entity_poly.pdbx_strand_id
1 'polypeptide(L)'
;MLGLAAGFERRLGTVLEVNATDMKAMEHLIQAGSLSPTELAGRLGISTAAVTLVVDRLVAVGHVDRRPHPHDRRRVVVVPRPASVGRAMDELMPMIGGVARAADALTERERATVLRFLGEVREVYRVAAGGPDGAPSGTVDPPAARR
;
A
#
# COMPACT_ATOMS: atom_id res chain seq x y z
N MET A 1 9.58 -9.82 -13.25
CA MET A 1 8.96 -9.63 -11.92
C MET A 1 8.01 -8.43 -11.90
N LEU A 2 8.43 -7.19 -12.19
CA LEU A 2 7.56 -6.00 -12.16
C LEU A 2 6.29 -6.11 -13.02
N GLY A 3 6.37 -6.69 -14.22
CA GLY A 3 5.20 -6.88 -15.09
C GLY A 3 4.17 -7.88 -14.55
N LEU A 4 4.61 -8.88 -13.79
CA LEU A 4 3.72 -9.88 -13.17
C LEU A 4 2.95 -9.28 -11.99
N ALA A 5 3.62 -8.46 -11.16
CA ALA A 5 2.96 -7.76 -10.06
C ALA A 5 1.88 -6.80 -10.58
N ALA A 6 2.20 -5.97 -11.58
CA ALA A 6 1.23 -5.08 -12.22
C ALA A 6 0.07 -5.84 -12.91
N GLY A 7 0.33 -7.03 -13.45
CA GLY A 7 -0.71 -7.91 -13.99
C GLY A 7 -1.66 -8.42 -12.91
N PHE A 8 -1.11 -8.80 -11.76
CA PHE A 8 -1.90 -9.25 -10.63
C PHE A 8 -2.76 -8.11 -10.04
N GLU A 9 -2.18 -6.92 -9.85
CA GLU A 9 -2.92 -5.74 -9.37
C GLU A 9 -4.09 -5.38 -10.30
N ARG A 10 -3.88 -5.40 -11.62
CA ARG A 10 -4.96 -5.16 -12.59
C ARG A 10 -6.07 -6.20 -12.48
N ARG A 11 -5.70 -7.50 -12.37
CA ARG A 11 -6.67 -8.57 -12.18
C ARG A 11 -7.47 -8.37 -10.88
N LEU A 12 -6.80 -8.10 -9.78
CA LEU A 12 -7.43 -7.84 -8.48
C LEU A 12 -8.40 -6.65 -8.57
N GLY A 13 -7.99 -5.56 -9.23
CA GLY A 13 -8.86 -4.41 -9.48
C GLY A 13 -10.12 -4.76 -10.27
N THR A 14 -9.99 -5.63 -11.30
CA THR A 14 -11.12 -6.11 -12.08
C THR A 14 -12.08 -6.98 -11.25
N VAL A 15 -11.56 -7.92 -10.47
CA VAL A 15 -12.36 -8.84 -9.64
C VAL A 15 -13.08 -8.10 -8.52
N LEU A 16 -12.44 -7.10 -7.95
CA LEU A 16 -13.00 -6.27 -6.87
C LEU A 16 -13.76 -5.04 -7.38
N GLU A 17 -13.81 -4.81 -8.69
CA GLU A 17 -14.47 -3.65 -9.31
C GLU A 17 -13.92 -2.30 -8.77
N VAL A 18 -12.61 -2.23 -8.58
CA VAL A 18 -11.90 -1.05 -8.05
C VAL A 18 -10.78 -0.60 -8.98
N ASN A 19 -10.56 0.70 -9.07
CA ASN A 19 -9.40 1.26 -9.74
C ASN A 19 -8.18 1.36 -8.81
N ALA A 20 -7.02 1.79 -9.32
CA ALA A 20 -5.79 1.89 -8.55
C ALA A 20 -5.89 2.82 -7.34
N THR A 21 -6.63 3.93 -7.44
CA THR A 21 -6.83 4.87 -6.33
C THR A 21 -7.74 4.28 -5.26
N ASP A 22 -8.81 3.59 -5.68
CA ASP A 22 -9.73 2.90 -4.79
C ASP A 22 -9.02 1.77 -4.05
N MET A 23 -8.12 1.04 -4.71
CA MET A 23 -7.31 -0.02 -4.10
C MET A 23 -6.36 0.51 -3.03
N LYS A 24 -5.66 1.63 -3.30
CA LYS A 24 -4.84 2.32 -2.29
C LYS A 24 -5.66 2.82 -1.10
N ALA A 25 -6.86 3.34 -1.36
CA ALA A 25 -7.78 3.75 -0.30
C ALA A 25 -8.17 2.57 0.60
N MET A 26 -8.50 1.41 0.00
CA MET A 26 -8.81 0.18 0.74
C MET A 26 -7.61 -0.30 1.56
N GLU A 27 -6.39 -0.27 1.01
CA GLU A 27 -5.18 -0.62 1.74
C GLU A 27 -5.02 0.22 3.02
N HIS A 28 -5.12 1.54 2.91
CA HIS A 28 -5.04 2.44 4.07
C HIS A 28 -6.15 2.21 5.09
N LEU A 29 -7.37 1.94 4.62
CA LEU A 29 -8.51 1.68 5.50
C LEU A 29 -8.36 0.35 6.23
N ILE A 30 -7.89 -0.71 5.57
CA ILE A 30 -7.65 -2.01 6.19
C ILE A 30 -6.56 -1.92 7.26
N GLN A 31 -5.46 -1.21 6.97
CA GLN A 31 -4.37 -1.02 7.92
C GLN A 31 -4.77 -0.21 9.17
N ALA A 32 -5.63 0.80 9.00
CA ALA A 32 -6.06 1.68 10.09
C ALA A 32 -7.33 1.22 10.80
N GLY A 33 -8.09 0.29 10.21
CA GLY A 33 -9.40 -0.12 10.67
C GLY A 33 -10.52 0.89 10.34
N SER A 34 -10.25 2.18 10.47
CA SER A 34 -11.14 3.27 10.05
C SER A 34 -10.36 4.57 9.87
N LEU A 35 -10.81 5.42 8.95
CA LEU A 35 -10.24 6.76 8.72
C LEU A 35 -11.37 7.76 8.44
N SER A 36 -11.20 8.99 8.88
CA SER A 36 -12.02 10.09 8.39
C SER A 36 -11.66 10.41 6.92
N PRO A 37 -12.57 11.02 6.13
CA PRO A 37 -12.26 11.43 4.76
C PRO A 37 -11.04 12.34 4.67
N THR A 38 -10.81 13.22 5.65
CA THR A 38 -9.65 14.11 5.69
C THR A 38 -8.34 13.34 5.91
N GLU A 39 -8.32 12.37 6.83
CA GLU A 39 -7.15 11.52 7.06
C GLU A 39 -6.84 10.67 5.83
N LEU A 40 -7.88 10.12 5.18
CA LEU A 40 -7.72 9.35 3.96
C LEU A 40 -7.18 10.21 2.80
N ALA A 41 -7.65 11.48 2.68
CA ALA A 41 -7.12 12.45 1.71
C ALA A 41 -5.63 12.69 1.91
N GLY A 42 -5.21 12.93 3.15
CA GLY A 42 -3.80 13.12 3.50
C GLY A 42 -2.93 11.92 3.15
N ARG A 43 -3.40 10.69 3.43
CA ARG A 43 -2.66 9.46 3.10
C ARG A 43 -2.56 9.19 1.60
N LEU A 44 -3.60 9.53 0.84
CA LEU A 44 -3.62 9.37 -0.61
C LEU A 44 -2.92 10.52 -1.37
N GLY A 45 -2.63 11.64 -0.69
CA GLY A 45 -2.05 12.82 -1.33
C GLY A 45 -3.01 13.50 -2.33
N ILE A 46 -4.35 13.42 -2.12
CA ILE A 46 -5.37 13.99 -2.99
C ILE A 46 -6.31 14.92 -2.21
N SER A 47 -7.14 15.71 -2.91
CA SER A 47 -8.09 16.59 -2.26
C SER A 47 -9.23 15.85 -1.56
N THR A 48 -9.85 16.48 -0.55
CA THR A 48 -11.03 15.94 0.13
C THR A 48 -12.22 15.73 -0.81
N ALA A 49 -12.37 16.58 -1.82
CA ALA A 49 -13.37 16.41 -2.86
C ALA A 49 -13.13 15.13 -3.68
N ALA A 50 -11.88 14.86 -4.06
CA ALA A 50 -11.51 13.63 -4.77
C ALA A 50 -11.73 12.39 -3.89
N VAL A 51 -11.40 12.45 -2.59
CA VAL A 51 -11.68 11.36 -1.64
C VAL A 51 -13.18 11.09 -1.51
N THR A 52 -14.02 12.12 -1.55
CA THR A 52 -15.48 11.91 -1.52
C THR A 52 -15.93 11.01 -2.66
N LEU A 53 -15.44 11.25 -3.90
CA LEU A 53 -15.73 10.42 -5.06
C LEU A 53 -15.19 8.99 -4.92
N VAL A 54 -13.98 8.82 -4.37
CA VAL A 54 -13.41 7.50 -4.06
C VAL A 54 -14.30 6.73 -3.10
N VAL A 55 -14.67 7.38 -1.98
CA VAL A 55 -15.51 6.76 -0.96
C VAL A 55 -16.91 6.46 -1.50
N ASP A 56 -17.50 7.33 -2.33
CA ASP A 56 -18.81 7.08 -2.96
C ASP A 56 -18.78 5.83 -3.84
N ARG A 57 -17.75 5.64 -4.66
CA ARG A 57 -17.57 4.42 -5.46
C ARG A 57 -17.42 3.19 -4.58
N LEU A 58 -16.56 3.25 -3.56
CA LEU A 58 -16.33 2.13 -2.65
C LEU A 58 -17.58 1.74 -1.86
N VAL A 59 -18.43 2.71 -1.50
CA VAL A 59 -19.74 2.46 -0.88
C VAL A 59 -20.69 1.79 -1.89
N ALA A 60 -20.75 2.30 -3.14
CA ALA A 60 -21.61 1.78 -4.17
C ALA A 60 -21.32 0.31 -4.51
N VAL A 61 -20.03 -0.07 -4.56
CA VAL A 61 -19.59 -1.47 -4.81
C VAL A 61 -19.66 -2.32 -3.53
N GLY A 62 -19.89 -1.71 -2.37
CA GLY A 62 -20.04 -2.44 -1.10
C GLY A 62 -18.73 -2.80 -0.41
N HIS A 63 -17.67 -2.04 -0.64
CA HIS A 63 -16.36 -2.25 0.00
C HIS A 63 -16.24 -1.57 1.36
N VAL A 64 -16.90 -0.44 1.56
CA VAL A 64 -16.84 0.35 2.79
C VAL A 64 -18.20 0.81 3.26
N ASP A 65 -18.29 1.18 4.53
CA ASP A 65 -19.42 1.90 5.13
C ASP A 65 -18.97 3.26 5.63
N ARG A 66 -19.88 4.25 5.59
CA ARG A 66 -19.75 5.48 6.36
C ARG A 66 -20.43 5.29 7.71
N ARG A 67 -19.71 5.58 8.80
CA ARG A 67 -20.23 5.48 10.17
C ARG A 67 -19.96 6.75 10.96
N PRO A 68 -20.78 7.10 11.96
CA PRO A 68 -20.45 8.14 12.92
C PRO A 68 -19.12 7.81 13.62
N HIS A 69 -18.30 8.84 13.84
CA HIS A 69 -17.06 8.65 14.61
C HIS A 69 -17.38 8.25 16.06
N PRO A 70 -16.67 7.27 16.66
CA PRO A 70 -17.04 6.71 17.97
C PRO A 70 -17.04 7.73 19.12
N HIS A 71 -16.22 8.77 19.03
CA HIS A 71 -16.11 9.81 20.08
C HIS A 71 -16.68 11.17 19.68
N ASP A 72 -17.12 11.35 18.42
CA ASP A 72 -17.74 12.60 17.95
C ASP A 72 -18.75 12.31 16.84
N ARG A 73 -20.02 12.24 17.19
CA ARG A 73 -21.12 11.92 16.25
C ARG A 73 -21.30 12.94 15.11
N ARG A 74 -20.68 14.11 15.20
CA ARG A 74 -20.70 15.12 14.13
C ARG A 74 -19.69 14.78 13.01
N ARG A 75 -18.75 13.89 13.28
CA ARG A 75 -17.74 13.43 12.32
C ARG A 75 -18.13 12.07 11.76
N VAL A 76 -17.68 11.83 10.52
CA VAL A 76 -17.89 10.56 9.81
C VAL A 76 -16.54 9.86 9.66
N VAL A 77 -16.53 8.56 9.81
CA VAL A 77 -15.41 7.69 9.45
C VAL A 77 -15.85 6.70 8.39
N VAL A 78 -14.88 6.31 7.57
CA VAL A 78 -15.00 5.27 6.55
C VAL A 78 -14.41 3.99 7.12
N VAL A 79 -15.18 2.91 7.07
CA VAL A 79 -14.81 1.60 7.66
C VAL A 79 -14.89 0.53 6.59
N PRO A 80 -13.85 -0.29 6.38
CA PRO A 80 -13.92 -1.40 5.43
C PRO A 80 -14.93 -2.44 5.89
N ARG A 81 -15.69 -3.01 4.95
CA ARG A 81 -16.61 -4.11 5.23
C ARG A 81 -15.85 -5.43 5.36
N PRO A 82 -16.06 -6.22 6.42
CA PRO A 82 -15.37 -7.50 6.59
C PRO A 82 -15.54 -8.45 5.40
N ALA A 83 -16.73 -8.50 4.81
CA ALA A 83 -16.98 -9.34 3.62
C ALA A 83 -16.16 -8.91 2.40
N SER A 84 -15.90 -7.61 2.23
CA SER A 84 -15.03 -7.12 1.16
C SER A 84 -13.57 -7.46 1.41
N VAL A 85 -13.11 -7.32 2.65
CA VAL A 85 -11.75 -7.73 3.05
C VAL A 85 -11.56 -9.22 2.84
N GLY A 86 -12.56 -10.05 3.19
CA GLY A 86 -12.54 -11.50 2.94
C GLY A 86 -12.36 -11.82 1.47
N ARG A 87 -13.16 -11.22 0.57
CA ARG A 87 -13.03 -11.42 -0.88
C ARG A 87 -11.65 -11.04 -1.42
N ALA A 88 -11.10 -9.92 -0.95
CA ALA A 88 -9.74 -9.52 -1.33
C ALA A 88 -8.69 -10.53 -0.85
N MET A 89 -8.85 -11.06 0.37
CA MET A 89 -7.96 -12.08 0.91
C MET A 89 -8.05 -13.40 0.14
N ASP A 90 -9.25 -13.84 -0.26
CA ASP A 90 -9.44 -15.05 -1.06
C ASP A 90 -8.67 -14.97 -2.40
N GLU A 91 -8.64 -13.80 -3.03
CA GLU A 91 -7.85 -13.57 -4.26
C GLU A 91 -6.33 -13.50 -4.00
N LEU A 92 -5.91 -13.03 -2.83
CA LEU A 92 -4.50 -12.90 -2.44
C LEU A 92 -3.90 -14.22 -1.94
N MET A 93 -4.68 -15.05 -1.24
CA MET A 93 -4.21 -16.26 -0.58
C MET A 93 -3.48 -17.25 -1.50
N PRO A 94 -3.90 -17.50 -2.75
CA PRO A 94 -3.15 -18.39 -3.66
C PRO A 94 -1.73 -17.91 -3.93
N MET A 95 -1.54 -16.58 -4.10
CA MET A 95 -0.23 -15.98 -4.31
C MET A 95 0.61 -16.05 -3.03
N ILE A 96 0.04 -15.64 -1.90
CA ILE A 96 0.73 -15.71 -0.58
C ILE A 96 1.15 -17.13 -0.28
N GLY A 97 0.25 -18.11 -0.44
CA GLY A 97 0.54 -19.52 -0.23
C GLY A 97 1.59 -20.07 -1.20
N GLY A 98 1.61 -19.58 -2.45
CA GLY A 98 2.65 -19.92 -3.42
C GLY A 98 4.04 -19.43 -2.98
N VAL A 99 4.13 -18.18 -2.54
CA VAL A 99 5.38 -17.59 -2.00
C VAL A 99 5.82 -18.31 -0.73
N ALA A 100 4.88 -18.61 0.19
CA ALA A 100 5.19 -19.34 1.41
C ALA A 100 5.78 -20.73 1.11
N ARG A 101 5.15 -21.50 0.23
CA ARG A 101 5.70 -22.81 -0.20
C ARG A 101 7.09 -22.70 -0.82
N ALA A 102 7.34 -21.68 -1.64
CA ALA A 102 8.67 -21.45 -2.20
C ALA A 102 9.70 -21.11 -1.11
N ALA A 103 9.32 -20.36 -0.09
CA ALA A 103 10.17 -20.04 1.05
C ALA A 103 10.42 -21.26 1.94
N ASP A 104 9.43 -22.14 2.11
CA ASP A 104 9.57 -23.39 2.90
C ASP A 104 10.47 -24.43 2.23
N ALA A 105 10.62 -24.37 0.90
CA ALA A 105 11.54 -25.21 0.15
C ALA A 105 13.03 -24.81 0.32
N LEU A 106 13.31 -23.62 0.87
CA LEU A 106 14.66 -23.15 1.13
C LEU A 106 15.25 -23.79 2.39
N THR A 107 16.52 -24.17 2.32
CA THR A 107 17.30 -24.50 3.52
C THR A 107 17.46 -23.26 4.41
N GLU A 108 17.77 -23.44 5.67
CA GLU A 108 18.02 -22.36 6.64
C GLU A 108 19.06 -21.35 6.13
N ARG A 109 20.15 -21.87 5.54
CA ARG A 109 21.22 -21.06 4.97
C ARG A 109 20.77 -20.23 3.76
N GLU A 110 19.97 -20.79 2.88
CA GLU A 110 19.40 -20.09 1.73
C GLU A 110 18.39 -19.02 2.19
N ARG A 111 17.55 -19.36 3.15
CA ARG A 111 16.59 -18.42 3.75
C ARG A 111 17.29 -17.21 4.36
N ALA A 112 18.36 -17.43 5.13
CA ALA A 112 19.17 -16.36 5.72
C ALA A 112 19.79 -15.45 4.62
N THR A 113 20.25 -16.05 3.52
CA THR A 113 20.81 -15.30 2.39
C THR A 113 19.76 -14.45 1.68
N VAL A 114 18.57 -15.03 1.42
CA VAL A 114 17.44 -14.33 0.80
C VAL A 114 16.98 -13.15 1.68
N LEU A 115 16.80 -13.37 2.99
CA LEU A 115 16.38 -12.34 3.92
C LEU A 115 17.37 -11.17 3.98
N ARG A 116 18.68 -11.46 4.02
CA ARG A 116 19.72 -10.43 3.97
C ARG A 116 19.63 -9.63 2.67
N PHE A 117 19.59 -10.29 1.52
CA PHE A 117 19.49 -9.64 0.21
C PHE A 117 18.24 -8.76 0.10
N LEU A 118 17.09 -9.26 0.50
CA LEU A 118 15.84 -8.48 0.48
C LEU A 118 15.90 -7.28 1.43
N GLY A 119 16.60 -7.42 2.57
CA GLY A 119 16.85 -6.34 3.51
C GLY A 119 17.69 -5.23 2.87
N GLU A 120 18.76 -5.58 2.16
CA GLU A 120 19.62 -4.64 1.43
C GLU A 120 18.85 -3.95 0.30
N VAL A 121 18.09 -4.69 -0.50
CA VAL A 121 17.24 -4.14 -1.57
C VAL A 121 16.21 -3.15 -1.00
N ARG A 122 15.53 -3.51 0.09
CA ARG A 122 14.58 -2.60 0.76
C ARG A 122 15.25 -1.30 1.18
N GLU A 123 16.46 -1.37 1.69
CA GLU A 123 17.20 -0.18 2.12
C GLU A 123 17.56 0.72 0.93
N VAL A 124 18.00 0.16 -0.21
CA VAL A 124 18.23 0.91 -1.44
C VAL A 124 16.96 1.66 -1.88
N TYR A 125 15.80 0.98 -1.89
CA TYR A 125 14.53 1.62 -2.26
C TYR A 125 14.11 2.68 -1.24
N ARG A 126 14.33 2.47 0.06
CA ARG A 126 14.02 3.45 1.11
C ARG A 126 14.82 4.74 0.90
N VAL A 127 16.11 4.64 0.64
CA VAL A 127 16.98 5.79 0.37
C VAL A 127 16.56 6.49 -0.92
N ALA A 128 16.32 5.76 -2.00
CA ALA A 128 15.90 6.32 -3.29
C ALA A 128 14.53 7.02 -3.22
N ALA A 129 13.64 6.57 -2.35
CA ALA A 129 12.33 7.19 -2.11
C ALA A 129 12.38 8.43 -1.19
N GLY A 130 13.56 8.90 -0.77
CA GLY A 130 13.69 10.07 0.11
C GLY A 130 13.26 9.79 1.55
N GLY A 131 13.54 8.60 2.08
CA GLY A 131 13.31 8.25 3.49
C GLY A 131 13.98 9.26 4.44
N PRO A 132 13.59 9.33 5.73
CA PRO A 132 13.96 10.38 6.68
C PRO A 132 15.47 10.59 6.89
N ASP A 133 16.31 9.67 6.42
CA ASP A 133 17.78 9.79 6.45
C ASP A 133 18.39 10.14 5.08
N GLY A 134 17.58 10.44 4.06
CA GLY A 134 18.00 10.73 2.67
C GLY A 134 18.26 12.21 2.40
N ALA A 135 18.69 13.01 3.37
CA ALA A 135 19.28 14.31 3.06
C ALA A 135 20.67 14.07 2.41
N PRO A 136 20.95 14.60 1.21
CA PRO A 136 22.27 14.50 0.62
C PRO A 136 23.24 15.35 1.43
N SER A 137 23.96 14.75 2.36
CA SER A 137 25.19 15.33 2.91
C SER A 137 26.28 15.11 1.87
N GLY A 138 26.57 16.13 1.09
CA GLY A 138 27.67 16.06 0.16
C GLY A 138 27.66 17.20 -0.83
N THR A 139 28.09 18.39 -0.38
CA THR A 139 28.70 19.40 -1.24
C THR A 139 29.85 18.76 -1.99
N VAL A 140 29.61 18.40 -3.26
CA VAL A 140 30.72 18.03 -4.17
C VAL A 140 31.37 19.34 -4.57
N ASP A 141 32.52 19.62 -3.94
CA ASP A 141 33.42 20.67 -4.38
C ASP A 141 33.91 20.37 -5.81
N PRO A 142 33.80 21.31 -6.78
CA PRO A 142 34.28 21.05 -8.11
C PRO A 142 35.83 20.98 -8.10
N PRO A 143 36.44 20.08 -8.89
CA PRO A 143 37.88 19.97 -8.93
C PRO A 143 38.52 21.27 -9.44
N ALA A 144 39.44 21.81 -8.65
CA ALA A 144 40.25 22.97 -9.00
C ALA A 144 40.97 22.74 -10.33
N ALA A 145 40.71 23.62 -11.30
CA ALA A 145 41.42 23.68 -12.57
C ALA A 145 42.91 23.93 -12.32
N ARG A 146 43.76 22.97 -12.64
CA ARG A 146 45.23 23.16 -12.70
C ARG A 146 45.55 23.91 -13.97
N ARG A 147 46.15 25.07 -13.82
CA ARG A 147 46.93 25.78 -14.85
C ARG A 147 48.32 25.14 -14.98
#